data_f4744b0b0b8f55a53e20889f7480f899
#
_entry.id   f4744b0b0b8f55a53e20889f7480f899
#
_cell.length_a   1.000
_cell.length_b   1.000
_cell.length_c   1.000
_cell.angle_alpha   90.00
_cell.angle_beta   90.00
_cell.angle_gamma   90.00
#
_symmetry.space_group_name_H-M   'P 1'
#
loop_
_entity.id
_entity.type
_entity.pdbx_description
1 polymer ?
#
loop_
_entity_poly.entity_id
_entity_poly.type
_entity_poly.pdbx_seq_one_letter_code
_entity_poly.pdbx_strand_id
1 'polypeptide(L)'
;MKLEHHLSLLLLLLFILTLRSLTPTSAACHVDDETGLLAFKSGITADPSNMLTSWKKGTDCCTWSGVQCDNNRVTQLSVTGQLDKPNSFLSGTISPSLSKLTFLSGIYLQNLRNLTGPFPAFLFHLPNLKYVYIENSKLSGRIPASVGNLTQLEALSFYFNRFTGPIPSSISKLTQLTQLKLGGNILTGSIPNGIKNLNKLTFLTLERNGLSGPIPDFFASFPELRILRLFRNKFTGKIPASISALAPKLIYLELGHNALTGQIPAFLGNFKTLDTLDLGHNMLTGTVPTTLANLTKIFNLDLSNNQLMDPFPQLNVKGIESLDLSYNKFHLKEIPKWVTSSPIIYSLKLANCGIKMKLEDWKPAQTYYYDYIDLSWNQITGSPIGLLNKTDYLVGFWASGNKLKFNLESLRIVQTLKHLDVSRNLVFGKVPKAVIGLDRLNVSYNHLCGQLPATKFPASAFLGNDCLCGSPLAACKKA
;
A
#
# COMPACT_ATOMS: atom_id res chain seq x y z
N MET A 1 -62.91 -53.12 -27.99
CA MET A 1 -61.47 -52.93 -28.26
C MET A 1 -61.00 -51.55 -28.71
N LYS A 2 -61.78 -50.79 -29.45
CA LYS A 2 -61.34 -49.37 -29.82
C LYS A 2 -61.57 -48.33 -28.76
N LEU A 3 -62.48 -48.52 -27.84
CA LEU A 3 -62.81 -47.52 -26.79
C LEU A 3 -61.84 -47.54 -25.61
N GLU A 4 -61.30 -48.70 -25.26
CA GLU A 4 -60.32 -48.85 -24.16
C GLU A 4 -58.92 -48.28 -24.52
N HIS A 5 -58.55 -48.37 -25.82
CA HIS A 5 -57.28 -47.76 -26.28
C HIS A 5 -57.31 -46.22 -26.24
N HIS A 6 -58.45 -45.56 -26.50
CA HIS A 6 -58.55 -44.11 -26.42
C HIS A 6 -58.56 -43.61 -24.97
N LEU A 7 -59.15 -44.37 -24.05
CA LEU A 7 -59.14 -43.99 -22.62
C LEU A 7 -57.75 -44.14 -22.00
N SER A 8 -57.01 -45.18 -22.37
CA SER A 8 -55.62 -45.40 -21.95
C SER A 8 -54.66 -44.34 -22.49
N LEU A 9 -54.85 -43.90 -23.76
CA LEU A 9 -54.06 -42.79 -24.34
C LEU A 9 -54.37 -41.42 -23.71
N LEU A 10 -55.63 -41.17 -23.37
CA LEU A 10 -56.04 -39.93 -22.68
C LEU A 10 -55.50 -39.87 -21.25
N LEU A 11 -55.49 -40.99 -20.51
CA LEU A 11 -54.91 -41.09 -19.19
C LEU A 11 -53.38 -40.94 -19.21
N LEU A 12 -52.72 -41.51 -20.25
CA LEU A 12 -51.27 -41.34 -20.44
C LEU A 12 -50.91 -39.87 -20.78
N LEU A 13 -51.71 -39.20 -21.63
CA LEU A 13 -51.55 -37.80 -21.96
C LEU A 13 -51.80 -36.86 -20.75
N LEU A 14 -52.79 -37.14 -19.91
CA LEU A 14 -53.04 -36.45 -18.67
C LEU A 14 -51.91 -36.69 -17.66
N PHE A 15 -51.37 -37.90 -17.59
CA PHE A 15 -50.20 -38.19 -16.71
C PHE A 15 -48.92 -37.50 -17.19
N ILE A 16 -48.71 -37.39 -18.51
CA ILE A 16 -47.57 -36.65 -19.11
C ILE A 16 -47.75 -35.13 -18.94
N LEU A 17 -49.00 -34.62 -19.00
CA LEU A 17 -49.30 -33.21 -18.73
C LEU A 17 -49.12 -32.82 -17.25
N THR A 18 -49.43 -33.71 -16.30
CA THR A 18 -49.22 -33.50 -14.86
C THR A 18 -47.73 -33.68 -14.48
N LEU A 19 -46.97 -34.49 -15.20
CA LEU A 19 -45.49 -34.60 -15.01
C LEU A 19 -44.69 -33.42 -15.58
N ARG A 20 -45.29 -32.60 -16.49
CA ARG A 20 -44.63 -31.38 -16.98
C ARG A 20 -44.73 -30.18 -16.03
N SER A 21 -45.49 -30.31 -14.96
CA SER A 21 -45.60 -29.27 -13.93
C SER A 21 -44.73 -29.47 -12.71
N LEU A 22 -43.89 -30.52 -12.70
CA LEU A 22 -42.88 -30.77 -11.64
C LEU A 22 -41.46 -30.67 -12.20
N THR A 23 -41.16 -29.60 -12.96
CA THR A 23 -39.83 -29.05 -12.87
C THR A 23 -39.68 -28.54 -11.46
N PRO A 24 -38.68 -28.96 -10.70
CA PRO A 24 -38.38 -28.24 -9.47
C PRO A 24 -38.13 -26.81 -9.91
N THR A 25 -39.08 -25.90 -9.63
CA THR A 25 -38.78 -24.48 -9.68
C THR A 25 -37.60 -24.32 -8.75
N SER A 26 -36.41 -24.11 -9.29
CA SER A 26 -35.27 -23.62 -8.50
C SER A 26 -35.87 -22.54 -7.61
N ALA A 27 -35.95 -22.81 -6.31
CA ALA A 27 -36.63 -21.90 -5.42
C ALA A 27 -35.94 -20.54 -5.58
N ALA A 28 -36.72 -19.54 -6.00
CA ALA A 28 -36.21 -18.21 -6.26
C ALA A 28 -35.65 -17.60 -4.96
N CYS A 29 -34.75 -16.67 -5.07
CA CYS A 29 -34.24 -15.86 -3.98
C CYS A 29 -35.36 -15.35 -3.08
N HIS A 30 -35.16 -15.31 -1.77
CA HIS A 30 -36.12 -14.83 -0.80
C HIS A 30 -36.51 -13.36 -1.08
N VAL A 31 -37.83 -13.05 -0.99
CA VAL A 31 -38.38 -11.73 -1.35
C VAL A 31 -37.78 -10.57 -0.54
N ASP A 32 -37.44 -10.78 0.73
CA ASP A 32 -36.78 -9.76 1.55
C ASP A 32 -35.37 -9.49 1.06
N ASP A 33 -34.63 -10.54 0.67
CA ASP A 33 -33.26 -10.42 0.15
C ASP A 33 -33.27 -9.68 -1.19
N GLU A 34 -34.16 -10.06 -2.14
CA GLU A 34 -34.37 -9.31 -3.38
C GLU A 34 -34.73 -7.83 -3.12
N THR A 35 -35.66 -7.58 -2.21
CA THR A 35 -36.04 -6.21 -1.86
C THR A 35 -34.90 -5.40 -1.30
N GLY A 36 -34.08 -5.98 -0.41
CA GLY A 36 -32.90 -5.33 0.18
C GLY A 36 -31.85 -4.97 -0.87
N LEU A 37 -31.56 -5.91 -1.79
CA LEU A 37 -30.60 -5.71 -2.87
C LEU A 37 -31.06 -4.67 -3.88
N LEU A 38 -32.35 -4.71 -4.31
CA LEU A 38 -32.90 -3.70 -5.22
C LEU A 38 -32.96 -2.31 -4.58
N ALA A 39 -33.19 -2.22 -3.28
CA ALA A 39 -33.12 -0.95 -2.55
C ALA A 39 -31.67 -0.42 -2.49
N PHE A 40 -30.66 -1.29 -2.37
CA PHE A 40 -29.28 -0.87 -2.53
C PHE A 40 -29.01 -0.35 -3.94
N LYS A 41 -29.43 -1.10 -4.99
CA LYS A 41 -29.29 -0.66 -6.38
C LYS A 41 -29.96 0.69 -6.63
N SER A 42 -31.14 0.95 -6.08
CA SER A 42 -31.86 2.22 -6.25
C SER A 42 -31.16 3.41 -5.58
N GLY A 43 -30.32 3.16 -4.58
CA GLY A 43 -29.47 4.16 -3.93
C GLY A 43 -28.21 4.51 -4.74
N ILE A 44 -27.94 3.78 -5.83
CA ILE A 44 -26.79 4.01 -6.71
C ILE A 44 -27.19 4.96 -7.83
N THR A 45 -26.51 6.10 -7.90
CA THR A 45 -26.77 7.17 -8.87
C THR A 45 -25.94 7.06 -10.14
N ALA A 46 -24.81 6.32 -10.08
CA ALA A 46 -23.98 6.01 -11.26
C ALA A 46 -23.30 4.65 -11.09
N ASP A 47 -23.38 3.85 -12.16
CA ASP A 47 -22.71 2.56 -12.34
C ASP A 47 -22.14 2.46 -13.75
N PRO A 48 -21.06 3.20 -14.08
CA PRO A 48 -20.55 3.30 -15.45
C PRO A 48 -19.93 1.99 -15.95
N SER A 49 -19.60 1.05 -15.06
CA SER A 49 -19.08 -0.28 -15.44
C SER A 49 -20.12 -1.39 -15.41
N ASN A 50 -21.39 -1.03 -15.22
CA ASN A 50 -22.53 -1.96 -15.26
C ASN A 50 -22.43 -3.12 -14.24
N MET A 51 -21.87 -2.88 -13.06
CA MET A 51 -21.68 -3.89 -12.02
C MET A 51 -23.01 -4.49 -11.53
N LEU A 52 -24.08 -3.69 -11.52
CA LEU A 52 -25.39 -4.08 -11.04
C LEU A 52 -26.40 -4.38 -12.16
N THR A 53 -25.96 -4.61 -13.39
CA THR A 53 -26.84 -4.79 -14.56
C THR A 53 -27.68 -6.06 -14.44
N SER A 54 -27.15 -7.13 -13.87
CA SER A 54 -27.87 -8.39 -13.63
C SER A 54 -28.96 -8.29 -12.58
N TRP A 55 -28.94 -7.25 -11.72
CA TRP A 55 -29.88 -7.08 -10.64
C TRP A 55 -31.22 -6.53 -11.19
N LYS A 56 -32.12 -7.43 -11.54
CA LYS A 56 -33.41 -7.10 -12.17
C LYS A 56 -34.56 -7.65 -11.34
N LYS A 57 -35.53 -6.79 -10.99
CA LYS A 57 -36.74 -7.19 -10.29
C LYS A 57 -37.43 -8.38 -10.99
N GLY A 58 -37.84 -9.36 -10.20
CA GLY A 58 -38.54 -10.55 -10.71
C GLY A 58 -37.62 -11.61 -11.33
N THR A 59 -36.29 -11.46 -11.20
CA THR A 59 -35.33 -12.52 -11.51
C THR A 59 -34.74 -13.06 -10.20
N ASP A 60 -34.20 -14.28 -10.24
CA ASP A 60 -33.60 -14.90 -9.07
C ASP A 60 -32.34 -14.14 -8.63
N CYS A 61 -32.39 -13.47 -7.48
CA CYS A 61 -31.26 -12.67 -6.97
C CYS A 61 -30.04 -13.52 -6.63
N CYS A 62 -30.19 -14.81 -6.44
CA CYS A 62 -29.07 -15.73 -6.23
C CYS A 62 -28.23 -15.95 -7.49
N THR A 63 -28.74 -15.52 -8.66
CA THR A 63 -28.00 -15.50 -9.93
C THR A 63 -27.34 -14.16 -10.26
N TRP A 64 -27.56 -13.14 -9.41
CA TRP A 64 -27.05 -11.80 -9.67
C TRP A 64 -25.55 -11.73 -9.41
N SER A 65 -24.86 -10.93 -10.22
CA SER A 65 -23.42 -10.71 -10.07
C SER A 65 -23.12 -10.18 -8.67
N GLY A 66 -22.19 -10.83 -7.97
CA GLY A 66 -21.77 -10.45 -6.63
C GLY A 66 -22.69 -10.91 -5.50
N VAL A 67 -23.73 -11.66 -5.77
CA VAL A 67 -24.63 -12.27 -4.77
C VAL A 67 -24.34 -13.77 -4.66
N GLN A 68 -24.15 -14.26 -3.44
CA GLN A 68 -24.05 -15.67 -3.13
C GLN A 68 -25.15 -16.08 -2.15
N CYS A 69 -25.77 -17.19 -2.42
CA CYS A 69 -26.84 -17.73 -1.58
C CYS A 69 -26.50 -19.11 -1.01
N ASP A 70 -27.12 -19.42 0.10
CA ASP A 70 -27.30 -20.74 0.64
C ASP A 70 -28.78 -20.93 0.99
N ASN A 71 -29.40 -22.04 0.54
CA ASN A 71 -30.82 -22.33 0.73
C ASN A 71 -31.73 -21.13 0.36
N ASN A 72 -31.49 -20.50 -0.80
CA ASN A 72 -32.22 -19.32 -1.34
C ASN A 72 -32.14 -18.04 -0.47
N ARG A 73 -31.27 -18.00 0.52
CA ARG A 73 -30.99 -16.81 1.33
C ARG A 73 -29.60 -16.26 0.97
N VAL A 74 -29.51 -14.96 0.83
CA VAL A 74 -28.24 -14.28 0.54
C VAL A 74 -27.31 -14.39 1.74
N THR A 75 -26.17 -15.04 1.56
CA THR A 75 -25.14 -15.22 2.58
C THR A 75 -23.90 -14.36 2.36
N GLN A 76 -23.61 -13.98 1.10
CA GLN A 76 -22.53 -13.03 0.81
C GLN A 76 -22.94 -12.03 -0.26
N LEU A 77 -22.50 -10.79 -0.07
CA LEU A 77 -22.66 -9.69 -1.02
C LEU A 77 -21.29 -9.11 -1.36
N SER A 78 -20.86 -9.24 -2.62
CA SER A 78 -19.55 -8.79 -3.10
C SER A 78 -19.69 -7.90 -4.34
N VAL A 79 -19.46 -6.60 -4.18
CA VAL A 79 -19.40 -5.65 -5.31
C VAL A 79 -18.05 -4.95 -5.27
N THR A 80 -17.23 -5.18 -6.30
CA THR A 80 -15.84 -4.72 -6.33
C THR A 80 -15.52 -4.00 -7.62
N GLY A 81 -15.09 -2.73 -7.50
CA GLY A 81 -14.54 -1.96 -8.61
C GLY A 81 -13.10 -2.37 -8.94
N GLN A 82 -12.68 -2.17 -10.19
CA GLN A 82 -11.32 -2.46 -10.65
C GLN A 82 -10.42 -1.22 -10.46
N LEU A 83 -9.28 -1.38 -9.79
CA LEU A 83 -8.39 -0.25 -9.46
C LEU A 83 -7.72 0.37 -10.69
N ASP A 84 -7.40 -0.43 -11.69
CA ASP A 84 -6.76 -0.07 -12.94
C ASP A 84 -7.72 0.58 -13.96
N LYS A 85 -9.04 0.47 -13.74
CA LYS A 85 -10.06 1.07 -14.60
C LYS A 85 -10.67 2.30 -13.95
N PRO A 86 -10.47 3.51 -14.52
CA PRO A 86 -10.96 4.75 -13.91
C PRO A 86 -12.48 4.81 -13.78
N ASN A 87 -13.23 4.16 -14.68
CA ASN A 87 -14.69 4.11 -14.69
C ASN A 87 -15.28 2.94 -13.88
N SER A 88 -14.46 2.14 -13.20
CA SER A 88 -14.95 1.04 -12.36
C SER A 88 -15.25 1.54 -10.94
N PHE A 89 -16.42 2.13 -10.75
CA PHE A 89 -16.90 2.67 -9.47
C PHE A 89 -18.43 2.65 -9.38
N LEU A 90 -18.95 2.78 -8.17
CA LEU A 90 -20.36 3.15 -7.91
C LEU A 90 -20.41 4.52 -7.25
N SER A 91 -21.38 5.36 -7.66
CA SER A 91 -21.73 6.59 -6.95
C SER A 91 -23.08 6.41 -6.27
N GLY A 92 -23.25 6.96 -5.07
CA GLY A 92 -24.49 6.87 -4.32
C GLY A 92 -24.27 6.56 -2.85
N THR A 93 -25.25 5.92 -2.22
CA THR A 93 -25.24 5.57 -0.80
C THR A 93 -25.61 4.12 -0.56
N ILE A 94 -25.20 3.58 0.59
CA ILE A 94 -25.57 2.22 1.00
C ILE A 94 -26.95 2.28 1.63
N SER A 95 -27.93 1.58 1.04
CA SER A 95 -29.28 1.55 1.56
C SER A 95 -29.39 0.84 2.92
N PRO A 96 -30.06 1.42 3.91
CA PRO A 96 -30.38 0.75 5.17
C PRO A 96 -31.18 -0.56 4.99
N SER A 97 -31.88 -0.70 3.88
CA SER A 97 -32.70 -1.89 3.57
C SER A 97 -31.88 -3.16 3.38
N LEU A 98 -30.51 -3.06 3.29
CA LEU A 98 -29.64 -4.24 3.37
C LEU A 98 -29.76 -4.97 4.72
N SER A 99 -30.38 -4.37 5.74
CA SER A 99 -30.77 -5.06 6.99
C SER A 99 -31.71 -6.23 6.79
N LYS A 100 -32.41 -6.32 5.65
CA LYS A 100 -33.27 -7.44 5.27
C LYS A 100 -32.53 -8.72 4.95
N LEU A 101 -31.22 -8.62 4.63
CA LEU A 101 -30.35 -9.76 4.34
C LEU A 101 -29.94 -10.48 5.64
N THR A 102 -30.88 -10.97 6.42
CA THR A 102 -30.66 -11.47 7.78
C THR A 102 -29.77 -12.72 7.86
N PHE A 103 -29.52 -13.39 6.73
CA PHE A 103 -28.59 -14.53 6.62
C PHE A 103 -27.18 -14.11 6.16
N LEU A 104 -26.96 -12.82 5.92
CA LEU A 104 -25.68 -12.33 5.43
C LEU A 104 -24.56 -12.58 6.45
N SER A 105 -23.54 -13.31 6.03
CA SER A 105 -22.32 -13.58 6.79
C SER A 105 -21.14 -12.72 6.32
N GLY A 106 -21.14 -12.26 5.06
CA GLY A 106 -20.09 -11.44 4.49
C GLY A 106 -20.59 -10.32 3.58
N ILE A 107 -20.06 -9.11 3.79
CA ILE A 107 -20.27 -7.97 2.89
C ILE A 107 -18.92 -7.41 2.43
N TYR A 108 -18.75 -7.31 1.10
CA TYR A 108 -17.53 -6.89 0.41
C TYR A 108 -17.89 -5.79 -0.59
N LEU A 109 -17.79 -4.54 -0.18
CA LEU A 109 -17.98 -3.36 -1.03
C LEU A 109 -16.63 -2.67 -1.19
N GLN A 110 -15.91 -3.01 -2.25
CA GLN A 110 -14.50 -2.62 -2.39
C GLN A 110 -14.26 -1.79 -3.65
N ASN A 111 -13.40 -0.79 -3.55
CA ASN A 111 -13.02 0.10 -4.67
C ASN A 111 -14.20 0.87 -5.28
N LEU A 112 -15.25 1.09 -4.52
CA LEU A 112 -16.42 1.82 -4.95
C LEU A 112 -16.23 3.32 -4.66
N ARG A 113 -15.28 3.93 -5.34
CA ARG A 113 -14.62 5.22 -5.03
C ARG A 113 -15.53 6.42 -4.77
N ASN A 114 -16.79 6.36 -5.22
CA ASN A 114 -17.77 7.45 -5.03
C ASN A 114 -18.97 7.05 -4.17
N LEU A 115 -18.89 5.88 -3.52
CA LEU A 115 -19.90 5.48 -2.54
C LEU A 115 -19.73 6.32 -1.27
N THR A 116 -20.79 7.01 -0.85
CA THR A 116 -20.79 7.98 0.25
C THR A 116 -21.79 7.59 1.34
N GLY A 117 -21.74 8.31 2.44
CA GLY A 117 -22.69 8.15 3.54
C GLY A 117 -21.99 8.01 4.90
N PRO A 118 -22.78 7.92 5.98
CA PRO A 118 -22.27 7.65 7.31
C PRO A 118 -21.89 6.17 7.50
N PHE A 119 -21.48 5.84 8.73
CA PHE A 119 -21.32 4.44 9.13
C PHE A 119 -22.60 3.63 8.82
N PRO A 120 -22.49 2.47 8.16
CA PRO A 120 -23.65 1.69 7.71
C PRO A 120 -24.32 0.95 8.89
N ALA A 121 -25.21 1.65 9.60
CA ALA A 121 -25.84 1.15 10.84
C ALA A 121 -26.70 -0.11 10.63
N PHE A 122 -27.11 -0.43 9.40
CA PHE A 122 -27.83 -1.67 9.09
C PHE A 122 -27.04 -2.92 9.49
N LEU A 123 -25.70 -2.85 9.56
CA LEU A 123 -24.85 -3.96 9.99
C LEU A 123 -25.24 -4.49 11.38
N PHE A 124 -25.78 -3.64 12.25
CA PHE A 124 -26.24 -4.04 13.59
C PHE A 124 -27.45 -4.95 13.60
N HIS A 125 -28.15 -5.07 12.48
CA HIS A 125 -29.34 -5.91 12.30
C HIS A 125 -29.03 -7.24 11.58
N LEU A 126 -27.74 -7.55 11.37
CA LEU A 126 -27.29 -8.75 10.68
C LEU A 126 -26.66 -9.74 11.67
N PRO A 127 -27.44 -10.69 12.23
CA PRO A 127 -27.01 -11.52 13.34
C PRO A 127 -25.89 -12.51 12.99
N ASN A 128 -25.77 -12.88 11.69
CA ASN A 128 -24.81 -13.86 11.21
C ASN A 128 -23.52 -13.25 10.64
N LEU A 129 -23.36 -11.90 10.75
CA LEU A 129 -22.31 -11.18 10.09
C LEU A 129 -20.93 -11.45 10.71
N LYS A 130 -20.00 -11.97 9.89
CA LYS A 130 -18.63 -12.31 10.25
C LYS A 130 -17.60 -11.46 9.51
N TYR A 131 -17.89 -11.05 8.28
CA TYR A 131 -16.92 -10.39 7.42
C TYR A 131 -17.49 -9.06 6.90
N VAL A 132 -16.83 -7.96 7.23
CA VAL A 132 -17.15 -6.61 6.75
C VAL A 132 -15.92 -6.01 6.09
N TYR A 133 -15.98 -5.83 4.78
CA TYR A 133 -14.97 -5.14 3.98
C TYR A 133 -15.68 -4.05 3.16
N ILE A 134 -15.65 -2.81 3.66
CA ILE A 134 -16.14 -1.64 2.94
C ILE A 134 -14.94 -0.71 2.75
N GLU A 135 -14.24 -0.89 1.63
CA GLU A 135 -12.91 -0.34 1.41
C GLU A 135 -12.87 0.59 0.17
N ASN A 136 -11.93 1.54 0.18
CA ASN A 136 -11.69 2.47 -0.93
C ASN A 136 -12.99 3.17 -1.39
N SER A 137 -13.71 3.75 -0.43
CA SER A 137 -14.94 4.50 -0.65
C SER A 137 -14.87 5.89 0.01
N LYS A 138 -15.99 6.57 0.14
CA LYS A 138 -16.06 7.89 0.77
C LYS A 138 -16.98 7.92 1.97
N LEU A 139 -17.16 6.78 2.67
CA LEU A 139 -17.93 6.75 3.92
C LEU A 139 -17.27 7.65 4.97
N SER A 140 -18.07 8.32 5.78
CA SER A 140 -17.59 9.37 6.67
C SER A 140 -18.30 9.37 8.04
N GLY A 141 -18.00 10.33 8.88
CA GLY A 141 -18.53 10.41 10.24
C GLY A 141 -17.71 9.56 11.22
N ARG A 142 -18.27 9.25 12.37
CA ARG A 142 -17.61 8.46 13.42
C ARG A 142 -17.97 6.99 13.30
N ILE A 143 -17.05 6.11 13.68
CA ILE A 143 -17.33 4.71 13.97
C ILE A 143 -18.08 4.71 15.32
N PRO A 144 -19.35 4.27 15.38
CA PRO A 144 -20.15 4.37 16.60
C PRO A 144 -19.74 3.32 17.64
N ALA A 145 -20.00 3.59 18.91
CA ALA A 145 -19.70 2.65 20.00
C ALA A 145 -20.48 1.32 19.87
N SER A 146 -21.64 1.33 19.20
CA SER A 146 -22.42 0.13 18.91
C SER A 146 -21.69 -0.88 17.99
N VAL A 147 -20.57 -0.50 17.35
CA VAL A 147 -19.73 -1.46 16.60
C VAL A 147 -19.33 -2.67 17.47
N GLY A 148 -19.14 -2.46 18.78
CA GLY A 148 -18.83 -3.52 19.73
C GLY A 148 -19.94 -4.56 19.95
N ASN A 149 -21.13 -4.35 19.39
CA ASN A 149 -22.23 -5.33 19.44
C ASN A 149 -22.12 -6.39 18.33
N LEU A 150 -21.24 -6.20 17.33
CA LEU A 150 -21.01 -7.15 16.26
C LEU A 150 -20.04 -8.26 16.69
N THR A 151 -20.33 -8.93 17.79
CA THR A 151 -19.38 -9.84 18.49
C THR A 151 -18.99 -11.07 17.69
N GLN A 152 -19.72 -11.40 16.61
CA GLN A 152 -19.40 -12.53 15.72
C GLN A 152 -18.38 -12.17 14.64
N LEU A 153 -17.98 -10.88 14.52
CA LEU A 153 -17.06 -10.46 13.48
C LEU A 153 -15.68 -11.14 13.61
N GLU A 154 -15.25 -11.72 12.52
CA GLU A 154 -13.93 -12.29 12.29
C GLU A 154 -13.02 -11.30 11.51
N ALA A 155 -13.62 -10.44 10.67
CA ALA A 155 -12.90 -9.35 10.00
C ALA A 155 -13.73 -8.08 9.94
N LEU A 156 -13.07 -6.95 10.25
CA LEU A 156 -13.61 -5.61 10.13
C LEU A 156 -12.64 -4.73 9.37
N SER A 157 -13.02 -4.34 8.15
CA SER A 157 -12.25 -3.43 7.32
C SER A 157 -13.08 -2.25 6.83
N PHE A 158 -12.64 -1.06 7.20
CA PHE A 158 -13.07 0.21 6.64
C PHE A 158 -11.88 0.96 6.01
N TYR A 159 -11.00 0.22 5.39
CA TYR A 159 -9.75 0.71 4.81
C TYR A 159 -10.00 1.74 3.70
N PHE A 160 -9.24 2.85 3.70
CA PHE A 160 -9.39 3.97 2.76
C PHE A 160 -10.84 4.48 2.63
N ASN A 161 -11.34 5.06 3.72
CA ASN A 161 -12.57 5.84 3.79
C ASN A 161 -12.29 7.24 4.36
N ARG A 162 -13.32 7.90 4.92
CA ARG A 162 -13.21 9.23 5.53
C ARG A 162 -13.74 9.24 6.96
N PHE A 163 -13.63 8.13 7.68
CA PHE A 163 -14.05 8.06 9.08
C PHE A 163 -13.20 8.95 9.97
N THR A 164 -13.86 9.61 10.94
CA THR A 164 -13.28 10.62 11.82
C THR A 164 -13.45 10.23 13.28
N GLY A 165 -12.82 11.00 14.19
CA GLY A 165 -12.90 10.79 15.63
C GLY A 165 -12.09 9.60 16.12
N PRO A 166 -12.21 9.22 17.40
CA PRO A 166 -11.44 8.14 17.99
C PRO A 166 -11.95 6.76 17.57
N ILE A 167 -11.05 5.77 17.61
CA ILE A 167 -11.43 4.36 17.58
C ILE A 167 -12.25 4.07 18.85
N PRO A 168 -13.49 3.59 18.75
CA PRO A 168 -14.33 3.39 19.93
C PRO A 168 -13.78 2.28 20.82
N SER A 169 -13.75 2.50 22.13
CA SER A 169 -13.25 1.51 23.11
C SER A 169 -14.03 0.19 23.09
N SER A 170 -15.31 0.24 22.67
CA SER A 170 -16.17 -0.93 22.52
C SER A 170 -15.69 -1.96 21.50
N ILE A 171 -14.75 -1.58 20.62
CA ILE A 171 -14.10 -2.52 19.68
C ILE A 171 -13.44 -3.71 20.40
N SER A 172 -13.10 -3.50 21.68
CA SER A 172 -12.56 -4.54 22.57
C SER A 172 -13.48 -5.75 22.79
N LYS A 173 -14.76 -5.63 22.45
CA LYS A 173 -15.76 -6.71 22.56
C LYS A 173 -15.72 -7.67 21.36
N LEU A 174 -15.05 -7.30 20.27
CA LEU A 174 -14.97 -8.08 19.03
C LEU A 174 -13.90 -9.17 19.13
N THR A 175 -13.97 -10.03 20.13
CA THR A 175 -12.90 -10.99 20.48
C THR A 175 -12.66 -12.09 19.44
N GLN A 176 -13.54 -12.21 18.43
CA GLN A 176 -13.36 -13.13 17.31
C GLN A 176 -12.53 -12.55 16.16
N LEU A 177 -12.22 -11.22 16.21
CA LEU A 177 -11.49 -10.57 15.12
C LEU A 177 -10.10 -11.18 14.92
N THR A 178 -9.86 -11.56 13.67
CA THR A 178 -8.55 -11.90 13.12
C THR A 178 -7.96 -10.73 12.33
N GLN A 179 -8.81 -9.83 11.81
CA GLN A 179 -8.39 -8.68 11.02
C GLN A 179 -9.11 -7.41 11.46
N LEU A 180 -8.33 -6.40 11.83
CA LEU A 180 -8.81 -5.04 12.08
C LEU A 180 -8.06 -4.07 11.15
N LYS A 181 -8.75 -3.58 10.12
CA LYS A 181 -8.18 -2.70 9.10
C LYS A 181 -8.93 -1.36 9.07
N LEU A 182 -8.34 -0.34 9.67
CA LEU A 182 -8.89 1.03 9.73
C LEU A 182 -7.94 2.05 9.08
N GLY A 183 -6.90 1.60 8.38
CA GLY A 183 -5.93 2.46 7.72
C GLY A 183 -6.55 3.34 6.63
N GLY A 184 -5.90 4.49 6.32
CA GLY A 184 -6.34 5.39 5.27
C GLY A 184 -7.65 6.13 5.60
N ASN A 185 -7.83 6.57 6.85
CA ASN A 185 -8.95 7.35 7.33
C ASN A 185 -8.51 8.68 7.95
N ILE A 186 -9.41 9.35 8.66
CA ILE A 186 -9.14 10.61 9.38
C ILE A 186 -9.34 10.39 10.89
N LEU A 187 -9.04 9.19 11.38
CA LEU A 187 -9.20 8.82 12.79
C LEU A 187 -8.18 9.56 13.65
N THR A 188 -8.58 9.89 14.89
CA THR A 188 -7.79 10.66 15.85
C THR A 188 -7.77 10.02 17.23
N GLY A 189 -7.02 10.60 18.16
CA GLY A 189 -6.87 10.06 19.51
C GLY A 189 -5.88 8.90 19.58
N SER A 190 -5.87 8.15 20.67
CA SER A 190 -4.95 7.04 20.90
C SER A 190 -5.55 5.68 20.50
N ILE A 191 -4.69 4.68 20.37
CA ILE A 191 -5.13 3.29 20.27
C ILE A 191 -5.77 2.89 21.61
N PRO A 192 -7.05 2.46 21.65
CA PRO A 192 -7.70 2.09 22.91
C PRO A 192 -7.04 0.89 23.57
N ASN A 193 -6.80 0.96 24.89
CA ASN A 193 -6.20 -0.14 25.64
C ASN A 193 -6.97 -1.47 25.53
N GLY A 194 -8.28 -1.40 25.31
CA GLY A 194 -9.11 -2.59 25.16
C GLY A 194 -8.82 -3.42 23.90
N ILE A 195 -8.09 -2.88 22.91
CA ILE A 195 -7.66 -3.66 21.72
C ILE A 195 -6.87 -4.91 22.11
N LYS A 196 -6.16 -4.90 23.25
CA LYS A 196 -5.45 -6.08 23.80
C LYS A 196 -6.32 -7.33 23.96
N ASN A 197 -7.65 -7.18 24.05
CA ASN A 197 -8.58 -8.30 24.17
C ASN A 197 -8.78 -9.06 22.84
N LEU A 198 -8.34 -8.50 21.71
CA LEU A 198 -8.48 -9.08 20.37
C LEU A 198 -7.33 -10.07 20.09
N ASN A 199 -7.19 -11.08 20.94
CA ASN A 199 -6.03 -11.98 20.96
C ASN A 199 -5.89 -12.91 19.74
N LYS A 200 -6.91 -12.96 18.87
CA LYS A 200 -6.90 -13.68 17.59
C LYS A 200 -6.36 -12.86 16.41
N LEU A 201 -6.01 -11.58 16.63
CA LEU A 201 -5.56 -10.72 15.55
C LEU A 201 -4.31 -11.28 14.85
N THR A 202 -4.43 -11.37 13.53
CA THR A 202 -3.33 -11.62 12.58
C THR A 202 -2.93 -10.34 11.85
N PHE A 203 -3.88 -9.40 11.65
CA PHE A 203 -3.67 -8.11 10.98
C PHE A 203 -4.19 -6.97 11.84
N LEU A 204 -3.31 -6.03 12.17
CA LEU A 204 -3.66 -4.74 12.77
C LEU A 204 -3.10 -3.62 11.89
N THR A 205 -3.96 -2.97 11.11
CA THR A 205 -3.57 -1.94 10.17
C THR A 205 -4.34 -0.64 10.46
N LEU A 206 -3.63 0.35 10.99
CA LEU A 206 -4.15 1.66 11.42
C LEU A 206 -3.41 2.82 10.74
N GLU A 207 -2.59 2.53 9.74
CA GLU A 207 -1.73 3.49 9.05
C GLU A 207 -2.52 4.63 8.38
N ARG A 208 -1.85 5.73 8.05
CA ARG A 208 -2.42 6.87 7.32
C ARG A 208 -3.69 7.41 8.00
N ASN A 209 -3.55 7.78 9.27
CA ASN A 209 -4.58 8.41 10.09
C ASN A 209 -3.99 9.61 10.87
N GLY A 210 -4.77 10.19 11.78
CA GLY A 210 -4.33 11.21 12.73
C GLY A 210 -4.17 10.67 14.15
N LEU A 211 -3.92 9.36 14.32
CA LEU A 211 -3.77 8.73 15.63
C LEU A 211 -2.52 9.25 16.34
N SER A 212 -2.58 9.41 17.66
CA SER A 212 -1.56 10.08 18.45
C SER A 212 -1.33 9.44 19.83
N GLY A 213 -0.39 9.98 20.60
CA GLY A 213 0.03 9.41 21.88
C GLY A 213 1.04 8.27 21.70
N PRO A 214 1.44 7.61 22.78
CA PRO A 214 2.37 6.50 22.71
C PRO A 214 1.71 5.28 22.07
N ILE A 215 2.53 4.47 21.37
CA ILE A 215 2.12 3.12 20.97
C ILE A 215 1.99 2.31 22.26
N PRO A 216 0.81 1.70 22.54
CA PRO A 216 0.60 1.00 23.82
C PRO A 216 1.49 -0.23 23.97
N ASP A 217 1.89 -0.53 25.20
CA ASP A 217 2.76 -1.67 25.52
C ASP A 217 1.95 -2.93 25.90
N PHE A 218 1.22 -3.49 24.93
CA PHE A 218 0.36 -4.66 25.12
C PHE A 218 0.44 -5.73 24.01
N PHE A 219 1.44 -5.65 23.14
CA PHE A 219 1.54 -6.54 21.97
C PHE A 219 1.77 -8.01 22.31
N ALA A 220 2.19 -8.32 23.54
CA ALA A 220 2.23 -9.70 24.02
C ALA A 220 0.85 -10.40 24.02
N SER A 221 -0.24 -9.62 23.93
CA SER A 221 -1.60 -10.15 23.82
C SER A 221 -1.96 -10.68 22.41
N PHE A 222 -1.08 -10.53 21.41
CA PHE A 222 -1.35 -10.90 20.01
C PHE A 222 -0.42 -12.00 19.49
N PRO A 223 -0.53 -13.25 19.98
CA PRO A 223 0.40 -14.32 19.64
C PRO A 223 0.39 -14.72 18.16
N GLU A 224 -0.67 -14.34 17.42
CA GLU A 224 -0.86 -14.68 16.01
C GLU A 224 -0.59 -13.52 15.04
N LEU A 225 -0.16 -12.35 15.55
CA LEU A 225 0.00 -11.15 14.72
C LEU A 225 1.13 -11.33 13.71
N ARG A 226 0.80 -11.10 12.44
CA ARG A 226 1.71 -11.17 11.29
C ARG A 226 2.00 -9.81 10.68
N ILE A 227 1.02 -8.89 10.73
CA ILE A 227 1.11 -7.56 10.13
C ILE A 227 0.74 -6.51 11.17
N LEU A 228 1.68 -5.61 11.46
CA LEU A 228 1.48 -4.43 12.28
C LEU A 228 1.85 -3.19 11.46
N ARG A 229 0.84 -2.44 11.01
CA ARG A 229 1.00 -1.20 10.24
C ARG A 229 0.45 -0.02 11.00
N LEU A 230 1.32 0.86 11.45
CA LEU A 230 1.00 2.09 12.17
C LEU A 230 1.62 3.33 11.51
N PHE A 231 2.20 3.19 10.32
CA PHE A 231 2.93 4.26 9.64
C PHE A 231 2.02 5.44 9.23
N ARG A 232 2.61 6.63 9.07
CA ARG A 232 1.89 7.87 8.73
C ARG A 232 0.75 8.19 9.70
N ASN A 233 1.14 8.33 10.97
CA ASN A 233 0.31 8.79 12.09
C ASN A 233 1.07 9.87 12.88
N LYS A 234 0.65 10.12 14.12
CA LYS A 234 1.28 11.09 15.04
C LYS A 234 1.72 10.37 16.33
N PHE A 235 2.11 9.11 16.27
CA PHE A 235 2.55 8.35 17.44
C PHE A 235 3.86 8.89 17.99
N THR A 236 3.97 8.89 19.32
CA THR A 236 5.11 9.44 20.08
C THR A 236 5.70 8.40 21.03
N GLY A 237 6.76 8.77 21.74
CA GLY A 237 7.41 7.89 22.72
C GLY A 237 8.28 6.81 22.07
N LYS A 238 8.65 5.81 22.84
CA LYS A 238 9.55 4.74 22.41
C LYS A 238 8.78 3.59 21.73
N ILE A 239 9.48 2.79 20.95
CA ILE A 239 8.98 1.50 20.46
C ILE A 239 8.76 0.60 21.69
N PRO A 240 7.51 0.11 21.95
CA PRO A 240 7.20 -0.61 23.18
C PRO A 240 7.88 -1.98 23.25
N ALA A 241 8.26 -2.36 24.47
CA ALA A 241 9.01 -3.61 24.71
C ALA A 241 8.17 -4.87 24.38
N SER A 242 6.86 -4.81 24.58
CA SER A 242 5.95 -5.93 24.27
C SER A 242 5.92 -6.35 22.81
N ILE A 243 6.39 -5.49 21.87
CA ILE A 243 6.57 -5.86 20.46
C ILE A 243 7.51 -7.08 20.33
N SER A 244 8.46 -7.27 21.24
CA SER A 244 9.35 -8.44 21.26
C SER A 244 8.62 -9.79 21.24
N ALA A 245 7.42 -9.86 21.82
CA ALA A 245 6.60 -11.07 21.82
C ALA A 245 6.09 -11.49 20.43
N LEU A 246 6.10 -10.57 19.45
CA LEU A 246 5.68 -10.83 18.09
C LEU A 246 6.77 -11.51 17.23
N ALA A 247 7.99 -11.63 17.76
CA ALA A 247 9.16 -12.11 17.02
C ALA A 247 8.97 -13.44 16.27
N PRO A 248 8.19 -14.43 16.79
CA PRO A 248 8.03 -15.71 16.10
C PRO A 248 7.24 -15.65 14.79
N LYS A 249 6.33 -14.67 14.63
CA LYS A 249 5.32 -14.69 13.55
C LYS A 249 5.22 -13.41 12.73
N LEU A 250 5.72 -12.29 13.25
CA LEU A 250 5.59 -11.01 12.55
C LEU A 250 6.38 -11.00 11.25
N ILE A 251 5.71 -10.58 10.17
CA ILE A 251 6.28 -10.46 8.82
C ILE A 251 6.49 -8.99 8.46
N TYR A 252 5.55 -8.11 8.83
CA TYR A 252 5.61 -6.68 8.54
C TYR A 252 5.53 -5.87 9.83
N LEU A 253 6.54 -5.05 10.09
CA LEU A 253 6.56 -4.03 11.14
C LEU A 253 6.79 -2.66 10.51
N GLU A 254 5.73 -1.90 10.33
CA GLU A 254 5.76 -0.61 9.66
C GLU A 254 5.30 0.50 10.63
N LEU A 255 6.25 1.23 11.18
CA LEU A 255 6.08 2.32 12.15
C LEU A 255 6.57 3.67 11.61
N GLY A 256 6.94 3.74 10.34
CA GLY A 256 7.50 4.92 9.70
C GLY A 256 6.56 6.12 9.67
N HIS A 257 7.12 7.32 9.45
CA HIS A 257 6.36 8.58 9.39
C HIS A 257 5.50 8.81 10.65
N ASN A 258 6.16 8.83 11.81
CA ASN A 258 5.59 9.16 13.11
C ASN A 258 6.52 10.13 13.87
N ALA A 259 6.33 10.28 15.18
CA ALA A 259 7.19 11.06 16.06
C ALA A 259 7.83 10.18 17.15
N LEU A 260 8.22 8.94 16.80
CA LEU A 260 8.82 7.97 17.71
C LEU A 260 10.23 8.42 18.11
N THR A 261 10.59 8.20 19.37
CA THR A 261 11.85 8.63 19.99
C THR A 261 12.60 7.46 20.61
N GLY A 262 13.80 7.73 21.11
CA GLY A 262 14.65 6.72 21.76
C GLY A 262 15.44 5.91 20.76
N GLN A 263 15.99 4.79 21.20
CA GLN A 263 16.86 3.92 20.40
C GLN A 263 16.05 2.83 19.70
N ILE A 264 16.57 2.30 18.60
CA ILE A 264 16.06 1.07 17.99
C ILE A 264 16.34 -0.08 18.97
N PRO A 265 15.30 -0.82 19.43
CA PRO A 265 15.50 -1.86 20.42
C PRO A 265 16.25 -3.08 19.86
N ALA A 266 17.22 -3.59 20.61
CA ALA A 266 18.02 -4.75 20.19
C ALA A 266 17.18 -6.03 19.99
N PHE A 267 16.02 -6.16 20.66
CA PHE A 267 15.14 -7.31 20.47
C PHE A 267 14.59 -7.47 19.05
N LEU A 268 14.61 -6.40 18.22
CA LEU A 268 14.17 -6.49 16.82
C LEU A 268 15.02 -7.49 16.01
N GLY A 269 16.26 -7.74 16.42
CA GLY A 269 17.09 -8.80 15.80
C GLY A 269 16.58 -10.23 16.03
N ASN A 270 15.59 -10.45 16.90
CA ASN A 270 15.00 -11.76 17.16
C ASN A 270 13.90 -12.16 16.16
N PHE A 271 13.49 -11.23 15.27
CA PHE A 271 12.39 -11.43 14.31
C PHE A 271 12.84 -12.23 13.08
N LYS A 272 12.85 -13.54 13.18
CA LYS A 272 13.36 -14.45 12.13
C LYS A 272 12.46 -14.55 10.89
N THR A 273 11.23 -14.09 10.98
CA THR A 273 10.22 -14.09 9.89
C THR A 273 10.01 -12.73 9.27
N LEU A 274 10.66 -11.68 9.81
CA LEU A 274 10.45 -10.31 9.37
C LEU A 274 10.98 -10.11 7.94
N ASP A 275 10.08 -9.70 7.08
CA ASP A 275 10.30 -9.33 5.68
C ASP A 275 10.54 -7.82 5.55
N THR A 276 9.70 -7.03 6.22
CA THR A 276 9.73 -5.57 6.12
C THR A 276 9.83 -4.92 7.50
N LEU A 277 10.84 -4.08 7.65
CA LEU A 277 11.02 -3.18 8.79
C LEU A 277 11.08 -1.73 8.31
N ASP A 278 10.01 -0.99 8.56
CA ASP A 278 9.95 0.46 8.30
C ASP A 278 9.90 1.22 9.63
N LEU A 279 11.00 1.92 9.93
CA LEU A 279 11.15 2.86 11.04
C LEU A 279 11.50 4.27 10.53
N GLY A 280 11.45 4.49 9.22
CA GLY A 280 11.83 5.75 8.57
C GLY A 280 10.97 6.94 9.01
N HIS A 281 11.49 8.15 8.85
CA HIS A 281 10.78 9.38 9.19
C HIS A 281 10.23 9.40 10.63
N ASN A 282 11.16 9.26 11.60
CA ASN A 282 10.90 9.36 13.03
C ASN A 282 11.97 10.24 13.71
N MET A 283 12.01 10.24 15.03
CA MET A 283 13.03 10.94 15.83
C MET A 283 13.93 9.93 16.59
N LEU A 284 14.20 8.76 16.00
CA LEU A 284 15.00 7.72 16.61
C LEU A 284 16.48 8.14 16.69
N THR A 285 17.16 7.77 17.77
CA THR A 285 18.54 8.17 18.10
C THR A 285 19.42 6.96 18.41
N GLY A 286 20.72 7.22 18.61
CA GLY A 286 21.69 6.17 18.96
C GLY A 286 22.13 5.34 17.77
N THR A 287 22.80 4.23 18.04
CA THR A 287 23.33 3.32 17.03
C THR A 287 22.28 2.29 16.60
N VAL A 288 22.41 1.80 15.38
CA VAL A 288 21.64 0.63 14.93
C VAL A 288 22.17 -0.60 15.66
N PRO A 289 21.32 -1.37 16.37
CA PRO A 289 21.77 -2.53 17.13
C PRO A 289 22.42 -3.59 16.24
N THR A 290 23.57 -4.13 16.67
CA THR A 290 24.27 -5.20 15.97
C THR A 290 23.42 -6.46 15.78
N THR A 291 22.43 -6.67 16.65
CA THR A 291 21.47 -7.77 16.56
C THR A 291 20.62 -7.75 15.29
N LEU A 292 20.46 -6.58 14.62
CA LEU A 292 19.77 -6.51 13.33
C LEU A 292 20.47 -7.35 12.25
N ALA A 293 21.75 -7.68 12.41
CA ALA A 293 22.45 -8.65 11.56
C ALA A 293 21.79 -10.05 11.54
N ASN A 294 20.95 -10.35 12.52
CA ASN A 294 20.22 -11.61 12.60
C ASN A 294 18.92 -11.64 11.77
N LEU A 295 18.51 -10.53 11.15
CA LEU A 295 17.32 -10.43 10.29
C LEU A 295 17.61 -11.02 8.90
N THR A 296 17.80 -12.33 8.83
CA THR A 296 18.25 -13.02 7.61
C THR A 296 17.19 -13.10 6.50
N LYS A 297 15.93 -12.76 6.79
CA LYS A 297 14.81 -12.74 5.84
C LYS A 297 14.32 -11.35 5.51
N ILE A 298 15.05 -10.30 5.92
CA ILE A 298 14.64 -8.94 5.62
C ILE A 298 14.88 -8.63 4.14
N PHE A 299 13.82 -8.23 3.44
CA PHE A 299 13.87 -7.75 2.06
C PHE A 299 13.75 -6.23 1.99
N ASN A 300 12.98 -5.62 2.89
CA ASN A 300 12.74 -4.19 2.90
C ASN A 300 13.13 -3.57 4.24
N LEU A 301 14.13 -2.66 4.23
CA LEU A 301 14.61 -1.96 5.40
C LEU A 301 14.61 -0.45 5.15
N ASP A 302 13.75 0.27 5.87
CA ASP A 302 13.74 1.74 5.90
C ASP A 302 14.04 2.25 7.31
N LEU A 303 15.18 2.91 7.47
CA LEU A 303 15.61 3.61 8.69
C LEU A 303 15.82 5.11 8.40
N SER A 304 15.42 5.60 7.24
CA SER A 304 15.70 6.94 6.75
C SER A 304 15.09 8.05 7.64
N ASN A 305 15.63 9.26 7.49
CA ASN A 305 15.08 10.44 8.16
C ASN A 305 14.90 10.24 9.67
N ASN A 306 15.98 9.88 10.34
CA ASN A 306 16.10 9.74 11.79
C ASN A 306 17.37 10.45 12.29
N GLN A 307 17.77 10.20 13.52
CA GLN A 307 19.00 10.74 14.12
C GLN A 307 19.97 9.60 14.49
N LEU A 308 19.97 8.53 13.70
CA LEU A 308 20.82 7.36 13.92
C LEU A 308 22.28 7.67 13.61
N MET A 309 23.19 7.05 14.37
CA MET A 309 24.63 7.29 14.31
C MET A 309 25.42 6.01 14.05
N ASP A 310 26.67 6.20 13.69
CA ASP A 310 27.64 5.10 13.58
C ASP A 310 27.88 4.37 14.91
N PRO A 311 28.29 3.07 14.84
CA PRO A 311 28.48 2.29 13.64
C PRO A 311 27.17 1.68 13.10
N PHE A 312 27.06 1.59 11.74
CA PHE A 312 26.02 0.77 11.12
C PHE A 312 26.48 -0.69 11.07
N PRO A 313 25.68 -1.67 11.51
CA PRO A 313 26.09 -3.07 11.55
C PRO A 313 26.21 -3.69 10.15
N GLN A 314 27.10 -4.65 10.02
CA GLN A 314 27.11 -5.55 8.86
C GLN A 314 25.89 -6.47 8.93
N LEU A 315 24.99 -6.40 7.97
CA LEU A 315 23.82 -7.27 7.92
C LEU A 315 24.16 -8.59 7.20
N ASN A 316 23.63 -9.70 7.71
CA ASN A 316 23.79 -11.04 7.13
C ASN A 316 22.56 -11.43 6.26
N VAL A 317 22.14 -10.51 5.41
CA VAL A 317 20.97 -10.72 4.54
C VAL A 317 21.35 -11.51 3.30
N LYS A 318 20.49 -12.45 2.89
CA LYS A 318 20.69 -13.23 1.65
C LYS A 318 20.42 -12.41 0.39
N GLY A 319 19.56 -11.40 0.53
CA GLY A 319 19.26 -10.43 -0.52
C GLY A 319 18.35 -9.37 0.07
N ILE A 320 18.65 -8.12 -0.18
CA ILE A 320 17.78 -7.00 0.16
C ILE A 320 17.22 -6.43 -1.13
N GLU A 321 15.92 -6.18 -1.16
CA GLU A 321 15.20 -5.63 -2.31
C GLU A 321 15.16 -4.11 -2.25
N SER A 322 14.87 -3.57 -1.07
CA SER A 322 14.79 -2.13 -0.86
C SER A 322 15.52 -1.75 0.43
N LEU A 323 16.45 -0.79 0.30
CA LEU A 323 17.19 -0.22 1.42
C LEU A 323 17.09 1.30 1.38
N ASP A 324 16.64 1.91 2.49
CA ASP A 324 16.71 3.36 2.69
C ASP A 324 17.35 3.68 4.05
N LEU A 325 18.57 4.23 4.03
CA LEU A 325 19.29 4.72 5.21
C LEU A 325 19.46 6.24 5.19
N SER A 326 18.87 6.91 4.20
CA SER A 326 19.08 8.32 3.90
C SER A 326 18.77 9.25 5.08
N TYR A 327 19.46 10.37 5.12
CA TYR A 327 19.21 11.45 6.08
C TYR A 327 19.24 11.02 7.55
N ASN A 328 20.34 10.37 7.93
CA ASN A 328 20.74 10.08 9.30
C ASN A 328 22.07 10.78 9.62
N LYS A 329 22.64 10.49 10.77
CA LYS A 329 23.98 10.96 11.18
C LYS A 329 25.05 9.90 10.92
N PHE A 330 24.90 9.10 9.86
CA PHE A 330 25.87 8.09 9.47
C PHE A 330 27.08 8.70 8.75
N HIS A 331 28.21 8.05 8.88
CA HIS A 331 29.45 8.33 8.13
C HIS A 331 29.97 6.99 7.56
N LEU A 332 29.20 6.41 6.63
CA LEU A 332 29.43 5.06 6.10
C LEU A 332 30.75 4.91 5.34
N LYS A 333 31.38 6.01 4.93
CA LYS A 333 32.60 6.08 4.11
C LYS A 333 32.43 5.47 2.72
N GLU A 334 31.91 4.26 2.61
CA GLU A 334 31.66 3.53 1.36
C GLU A 334 30.26 2.88 1.38
N ILE A 335 29.77 2.45 0.23
CA ILE A 335 28.55 1.63 0.14
C ILE A 335 28.86 0.26 0.79
N PRO A 336 28.05 -0.20 1.78
CA PRO A 336 28.36 -1.41 2.52
C PRO A 336 28.51 -2.64 1.62
N LYS A 337 29.47 -3.51 1.93
CA LYS A 337 29.78 -4.70 1.10
C LYS A 337 28.59 -5.65 0.96
N TRP A 338 27.78 -5.80 2.01
CA TRP A 338 26.59 -6.64 1.97
C TRP A 338 25.52 -6.08 1.01
N VAL A 339 25.46 -4.76 0.81
CA VAL A 339 24.62 -4.12 -0.24
C VAL A 339 25.20 -4.43 -1.62
N THR A 340 26.51 -4.26 -1.78
CA THR A 340 27.22 -4.53 -3.05
C THR A 340 27.04 -5.98 -3.52
N SER A 341 26.97 -6.94 -2.61
CA SER A 341 26.80 -8.36 -2.90
C SER A 341 25.35 -8.81 -3.02
N SER A 342 24.36 -7.94 -2.79
CA SER A 342 22.94 -8.29 -2.93
C SER A 342 22.57 -8.56 -4.39
N PRO A 343 21.97 -9.72 -4.71
CA PRO A 343 21.64 -10.09 -6.08
C PRO A 343 20.33 -9.52 -6.59
N ILE A 344 19.47 -8.95 -5.72
CA ILE A 344 18.07 -8.61 -6.04
C ILE A 344 17.66 -7.18 -5.65
N ILE A 345 18.62 -6.32 -5.33
CA ILE A 345 18.29 -4.95 -4.89
C ILE A 345 17.76 -4.13 -6.07
N TYR A 346 16.55 -3.60 -5.92
CA TYR A 346 15.93 -2.71 -6.90
C TYR A 346 15.88 -1.24 -6.42
N SER A 347 15.86 -0.99 -5.12
CA SER A 347 15.81 0.37 -4.58
C SER A 347 16.92 0.57 -3.54
N LEU A 348 17.90 1.42 -3.88
CA LEU A 348 19.01 1.78 -2.99
C LEU A 348 19.00 3.28 -2.73
N LYS A 349 18.77 3.69 -1.49
CA LYS A 349 18.80 5.08 -1.08
C LYS A 349 19.74 5.27 0.09
N LEU A 350 20.80 6.01 -0.16
CA LEU A 350 21.88 6.34 0.77
C LEU A 350 22.20 7.83 0.73
N ALA A 351 21.17 8.67 0.54
CA ALA A 351 21.39 10.11 0.52
C ALA A 351 21.81 10.63 1.90
N ASN A 352 22.79 11.52 1.93
CA ASN A 352 23.31 12.10 3.15
C ASN A 352 23.72 11.05 4.21
N CYS A 353 24.50 10.06 3.78
CA CYS A 353 25.05 8.99 4.64
C CYS A 353 26.56 9.11 4.89
N GLY A 354 27.18 10.22 4.51
CA GLY A 354 28.60 10.47 4.71
C GLY A 354 29.53 9.61 3.85
N ILE A 355 29.04 9.13 2.70
CA ILE A 355 29.82 8.31 1.77
C ILE A 355 30.91 9.15 1.09
N LYS A 356 32.16 8.66 1.14
CA LYS A 356 33.33 9.29 0.54
C LYS A 356 34.15 8.25 -0.21
N MET A 357 33.81 8.03 -1.47
CA MET A 357 34.44 7.03 -2.32
C MET A 357 34.49 7.51 -3.78
N LYS A 358 35.26 6.83 -4.63
CA LYS A 358 35.08 6.89 -6.07
C LYS A 358 33.92 5.99 -6.49
N LEU A 359 32.99 6.50 -7.30
CA LEU A 359 31.84 5.69 -7.72
C LEU A 359 32.21 4.51 -8.60
N GLU A 360 33.30 4.64 -9.36
CA GLU A 360 33.85 3.55 -10.18
C GLU A 360 34.37 2.36 -9.35
N ASP A 361 34.66 2.56 -8.06
CA ASP A 361 35.14 1.49 -7.17
C ASP A 361 33.95 0.64 -6.66
N TRP A 362 32.72 1.14 -6.75
CA TRP A 362 31.54 0.36 -6.44
C TRP A 362 31.20 -0.60 -7.58
N LYS A 363 31.34 -1.89 -7.30
CA LYS A 363 31.09 -2.98 -8.24
C LYS A 363 29.92 -3.84 -7.73
N PRO A 364 28.66 -3.42 -7.92
CA PRO A 364 27.54 -4.25 -7.51
C PRO A 364 27.54 -5.59 -8.23
N ALA A 365 27.16 -6.66 -7.51
CA ALA A 365 27.11 -8.02 -8.04
C ALA A 365 26.12 -8.15 -9.21
N GLN A 366 25.06 -7.35 -9.16
CA GLN A 366 24.07 -7.23 -10.22
C GLN A 366 23.75 -5.75 -10.46
N THR A 367 23.63 -5.36 -11.73
CA THR A 367 23.19 -4.01 -12.11
C THR A 367 21.79 -4.01 -12.74
N TYR A 368 21.32 -5.17 -13.16
CA TYR A 368 20.08 -5.36 -13.91
C TYR A 368 18.82 -4.96 -13.16
N TYR A 369 18.76 -5.21 -11.83
CA TYR A 369 17.53 -5.02 -11.05
C TYR A 369 17.35 -3.63 -10.47
N TYR A 370 18.33 -2.72 -10.62
CA TYR A 370 18.15 -1.37 -10.06
C TYR A 370 17.09 -0.57 -10.81
N ASP A 371 15.99 -0.24 -10.10
CA ASP A 371 14.99 0.74 -10.54
C ASP A 371 15.32 2.14 -10.03
N TYR A 372 15.81 2.23 -8.78
CA TYR A 372 16.04 3.51 -8.09
C TYR A 372 17.37 3.50 -7.36
N ILE A 373 18.20 4.51 -7.64
CA ILE A 373 19.46 4.76 -6.92
C ILE A 373 19.48 6.22 -6.47
N ASP A 374 19.52 6.45 -5.15
CA ASP A 374 19.73 7.79 -4.59
C ASP A 374 20.99 7.82 -3.72
N LEU A 375 21.99 8.54 -4.19
CA LEU A 375 23.28 8.78 -3.54
C LEU A 375 23.50 10.27 -3.25
N SER A 376 22.46 11.09 -3.25
CA SER A 376 22.53 12.54 -3.12
C SER A 376 23.19 12.98 -1.80
N TRP A 377 23.78 14.16 -1.80
CA TRP A 377 24.34 14.83 -0.60
C TRP A 377 25.41 14.02 0.13
N ASN A 378 26.30 13.38 -0.63
CA ASN A 378 27.48 12.69 -0.13
C ASN A 378 28.76 13.40 -0.59
N GLN A 379 29.90 12.74 -0.48
CA GLN A 379 31.20 13.22 -0.99
C GLN A 379 31.75 12.28 -2.07
N ILE A 380 30.86 11.74 -2.90
CA ILE A 380 31.21 10.77 -3.94
C ILE A 380 31.91 11.48 -5.09
N THR A 381 33.03 10.92 -5.54
CA THR A 381 33.83 11.40 -6.67
C THR A 381 33.72 10.44 -7.86
N GLY A 382 34.37 10.79 -8.98
CA GLY A 382 34.44 9.96 -10.16
C GLY A 382 33.26 10.04 -11.08
N SER A 383 32.98 8.99 -11.83
CA SER A 383 31.99 8.96 -12.90
C SER A 383 30.94 7.87 -12.69
N PRO A 384 29.63 8.15 -12.84
CA PRO A 384 28.57 7.15 -12.80
C PRO A 384 28.43 6.38 -14.13
N ILE A 385 29.10 6.77 -15.20
CA ILE A 385 28.86 6.26 -16.56
C ILE A 385 29.01 4.73 -16.62
N GLY A 386 30.06 4.20 -15.99
CA GLY A 386 30.32 2.76 -15.99
C GLY A 386 29.24 1.93 -15.28
N LEU A 387 28.56 2.51 -14.30
CA LEU A 387 27.40 1.93 -13.62
C LEU A 387 26.15 2.09 -14.47
N LEU A 388 25.80 3.33 -14.83
CA LEU A 388 24.54 3.66 -15.49
C LEU A 388 24.41 3.03 -16.88
N ASN A 389 25.50 2.86 -17.60
CA ASN A 389 25.48 2.20 -18.92
C ASN A 389 25.21 0.68 -18.83
N LYS A 390 25.19 0.11 -17.63
CA LYS A 390 24.89 -1.31 -17.34
C LYS A 390 23.55 -1.53 -16.65
N THR A 391 22.78 -0.47 -16.39
CA THR A 391 21.50 -0.53 -15.69
C THR A 391 20.35 -0.35 -16.66
N ASP A 392 19.95 -1.41 -17.35
CA ASP A 392 18.93 -1.34 -18.43
C ASP A 392 17.50 -1.03 -17.95
N TYR A 393 17.20 -1.27 -16.67
CA TYR A 393 15.86 -1.05 -16.07
C TYR A 393 15.77 0.16 -15.16
N LEU A 394 16.85 0.91 -15.00
CA LEU A 394 16.88 2.06 -14.10
C LEU A 394 15.81 3.10 -14.48
N VAL A 395 14.96 3.44 -13.52
CA VAL A 395 13.90 4.45 -13.64
C VAL A 395 14.36 5.79 -13.08
N GLY A 396 15.14 5.78 -12.01
CA GLY A 396 15.60 7.01 -11.37
C GLY A 396 17.04 6.94 -10.82
N PHE A 397 17.81 7.98 -11.12
CA PHE A 397 19.15 8.19 -10.56
C PHE A 397 19.24 9.60 -9.95
N TRP A 398 19.50 9.66 -8.64
CA TRP A 398 19.72 10.89 -7.91
C TRP A 398 21.12 10.86 -7.28
N ALA A 399 21.92 11.83 -7.60
CA ALA A 399 23.27 12.00 -7.06
C ALA A 399 23.63 13.48 -6.89
N SER A 400 22.62 14.30 -6.62
CA SER A 400 22.83 15.75 -6.40
C SER A 400 23.74 16.01 -5.21
N GLY A 401 24.47 17.13 -5.22
CA GLY A 401 25.31 17.54 -4.08
C GLY A 401 26.47 16.60 -3.78
N ASN A 402 27.19 16.16 -4.82
CA ASN A 402 28.39 15.33 -4.75
C ASN A 402 29.60 16.02 -5.44
N LYS A 403 30.62 15.25 -5.76
CA LYS A 403 31.82 15.68 -6.50
C LYS A 403 32.02 14.83 -7.77
N LEU A 404 30.93 14.38 -8.38
CA LEU A 404 30.97 13.58 -9.60
C LEU A 404 31.50 14.40 -10.77
N LYS A 405 32.48 13.85 -11.50
CA LYS A 405 33.09 14.51 -12.65
C LYS A 405 33.03 13.61 -13.88
N PHE A 406 32.21 13.98 -14.84
CA PHE A 406 32.03 13.23 -16.09
C PHE A 406 31.46 14.10 -17.19
N ASN A 407 31.63 13.68 -18.44
CA ASN A 407 30.98 14.33 -19.59
C ASN A 407 29.54 13.81 -19.72
N LEU A 408 28.56 14.70 -19.63
CA LEU A 408 27.14 14.34 -19.72
C LEU A 408 26.76 13.71 -21.07
N GLU A 409 27.41 14.09 -22.14
CA GLU A 409 27.18 13.53 -23.49
C GLU A 409 27.52 12.03 -23.57
N SER A 410 28.45 11.56 -22.71
CA SER A 410 28.83 10.14 -22.63
C SER A 410 27.84 9.25 -21.89
N LEU A 411 26.83 9.84 -21.26
CA LEU A 411 25.80 9.08 -20.54
C LEU A 411 24.77 8.50 -21.52
N ARG A 412 24.66 7.17 -21.54
CA ARG A 412 23.57 6.47 -22.22
C ARG A 412 22.28 6.65 -21.43
N ILE A 413 21.34 7.39 -21.97
CA ILE A 413 19.99 7.53 -21.40
C ILE A 413 19.13 6.41 -21.96
N VAL A 414 18.91 5.38 -21.14
CA VAL A 414 18.05 4.23 -21.47
C VAL A 414 16.57 4.63 -21.45
N GLN A 415 15.74 3.93 -22.20
CA GLN A 415 14.32 4.28 -22.34
C GLN A 415 13.53 4.23 -21.01
N THR A 416 13.95 3.39 -20.09
CA THR A 416 13.33 3.25 -18.76
C THR A 416 13.67 4.40 -17.82
N LEU A 417 14.82 5.08 -18.02
CA LEU A 417 15.21 6.21 -17.17
C LEU A 417 14.22 7.37 -17.35
N LYS A 418 13.57 7.75 -16.27
CA LYS A 418 12.58 8.83 -16.20
C LYS A 418 13.04 10.00 -15.36
N HIS A 419 13.90 9.76 -14.38
CA HIS A 419 14.35 10.76 -13.42
C HIS A 419 15.87 10.79 -13.35
N LEU A 420 16.46 11.96 -13.61
CA LEU A 420 17.90 12.20 -13.51
C LEU A 420 18.16 13.50 -12.75
N ASP A 421 18.81 13.41 -11.58
CA ASP A 421 19.30 14.56 -10.85
C ASP A 421 20.80 14.39 -10.53
N VAL A 422 21.62 15.11 -11.23
CA VAL A 422 23.07 15.20 -11.00
C VAL A 422 23.49 16.64 -10.71
N SER A 423 22.56 17.46 -10.22
CA SER A 423 22.83 18.85 -9.88
C SER A 423 23.90 18.99 -8.80
N ARG A 424 24.56 20.17 -8.72
CA ARG A 424 25.59 20.44 -7.71
C ARG A 424 26.70 19.40 -7.69
N ASN A 425 27.32 19.22 -8.86
CA ASN A 425 28.45 18.33 -9.12
C ASN A 425 29.52 19.05 -9.97
N LEU A 426 30.43 18.28 -10.56
CA LEU A 426 31.46 18.77 -11.49
C LEU A 426 31.24 18.23 -12.92
N VAL A 427 29.99 18.06 -13.29
CA VAL A 427 29.57 17.52 -14.60
C VAL A 427 29.84 18.55 -15.69
N PHE A 428 30.41 18.12 -16.81
CA PHE A 428 30.80 19.00 -17.92
C PHE A 428 30.29 18.47 -19.27
N GLY A 429 30.60 19.20 -20.34
CA GLY A 429 30.13 18.87 -21.69
C GLY A 429 28.81 19.52 -22.03
N LYS A 430 28.10 19.00 -23.03
CA LYS A 430 26.80 19.53 -23.46
C LYS A 430 25.67 18.70 -22.89
N VAL A 431 24.48 19.29 -22.86
CA VAL A 431 23.25 18.57 -22.55
C VAL A 431 22.79 17.77 -23.79
N PRO A 432 22.79 16.42 -23.73
CA PRO A 432 22.45 15.61 -24.89
C PRO A 432 20.96 15.66 -25.22
N LYS A 433 20.59 15.53 -26.50
CA LYS A 433 19.17 15.52 -26.95
C LYS A 433 18.34 14.41 -26.26
N ALA A 434 18.97 13.29 -25.89
CA ALA A 434 18.30 12.16 -25.27
C ALA A 434 17.61 12.50 -23.93
N VAL A 435 18.00 13.58 -23.23
CA VAL A 435 17.32 14.02 -21.99
C VAL A 435 15.85 14.37 -22.18
N ILE A 436 15.40 14.65 -23.42
CA ILE A 436 14.00 14.99 -23.73
C ILE A 436 13.03 13.86 -23.32
N GLY A 437 13.50 12.61 -23.34
CA GLY A 437 12.73 11.43 -22.93
C GLY A 437 12.50 11.29 -21.42
N LEU A 438 13.20 12.08 -20.59
CA LEU A 438 13.03 12.06 -19.15
C LEU A 438 11.74 12.76 -18.72
N ASP A 439 11.18 12.35 -17.57
CA ASP A 439 10.06 13.04 -16.92
C ASP A 439 10.56 14.16 -16.00
N ARG A 440 11.73 13.94 -15.36
CA ARG A 440 12.38 14.92 -14.49
C ARG A 440 13.88 14.97 -14.79
N LEU A 441 14.39 16.20 -14.93
CA LEU A 441 15.80 16.47 -15.13
C LEU A 441 16.23 17.61 -14.21
N ASN A 442 17.39 17.44 -13.54
CA ASN A 442 18.07 18.53 -12.88
C ASN A 442 19.60 18.35 -13.07
N VAL A 443 20.19 19.25 -13.83
CA VAL A 443 21.65 19.33 -14.08
C VAL A 443 22.22 20.69 -13.67
N SER A 444 21.49 21.43 -12.84
CA SER A 444 21.87 22.76 -12.37
C SER A 444 23.16 22.72 -11.51
N TYR A 445 23.86 23.84 -11.46
CA TYR A 445 25.08 24.01 -10.64
C TYR A 445 26.16 22.97 -10.98
N ASN A 446 26.60 22.97 -12.23
CA ASN A 446 27.65 22.11 -12.79
C ASN A 446 28.55 22.95 -13.72
N HIS A 447 29.35 22.30 -14.58
CA HIS A 447 30.26 22.91 -15.56
C HIS A 447 29.80 22.63 -17.01
N LEU A 448 28.50 22.59 -17.24
CA LEU A 448 27.96 22.35 -18.57
C LEU A 448 28.03 23.62 -19.44
N CYS A 449 28.24 23.41 -20.74
CA CYS A 449 28.37 24.51 -21.69
C CYS A 449 27.73 24.15 -23.05
N GLY A 450 27.24 25.16 -23.74
CA GLY A 450 26.71 25.04 -25.10
C GLY A 450 25.22 25.27 -25.18
N GLN A 451 24.68 25.16 -26.38
CA GLN A 451 23.27 25.38 -26.66
C GLN A 451 22.43 24.21 -26.14
N LEU A 452 21.35 24.54 -25.40
CA LEU A 452 20.40 23.52 -24.94
C LEU A 452 19.62 22.93 -26.14
N PRO A 453 19.35 21.63 -26.13
CA PRO A 453 18.36 21.05 -27.03
C PRO A 453 16.96 21.60 -26.72
N ALA A 454 16.03 21.54 -27.69
CA ALA A 454 14.64 21.82 -27.40
C ALA A 454 14.17 20.94 -26.20
N THR A 455 13.60 21.57 -25.16
CA THR A 455 13.31 20.87 -23.91
C THR A 455 12.02 21.35 -23.27
N LYS A 456 11.37 20.44 -22.51
CA LYS A 456 10.19 20.71 -21.69
C LYS A 456 10.52 21.13 -20.24
N PHE A 457 11.79 21.08 -19.87
CA PHE A 457 12.21 21.34 -18.48
C PHE A 457 12.34 22.84 -18.22
N PRO A 458 12.04 23.30 -16.98
CA PRO A 458 12.14 24.71 -16.63
C PRO A 458 13.60 25.17 -16.59
N ALA A 459 13.82 26.48 -16.68
CA ALA A 459 15.16 27.09 -16.60
C ALA A 459 15.92 26.66 -15.34
N SER A 460 15.22 26.45 -14.21
CA SER A 460 15.83 26.03 -12.93
C SER A 460 16.59 24.70 -13.02
N ALA A 461 16.24 23.84 -13.97
CA ALA A 461 16.96 22.57 -14.18
C ALA A 461 18.37 22.76 -14.76
N PHE A 462 18.71 23.95 -15.29
CA PHE A 462 19.94 24.25 -16.02
C PHE A 462 20.75 25.40 -15.40
N LEU A 463 20.22 26.14 -14.42
CA LEU A 463 20.87 27.29 -13.81
C LEU A 463 22.21 26.93 -13.16
N GLY A 464 23.10 27.94 -13.05
CA GLY A 464 24.38 27.78 -12.35
C GLY A 464 25.41 26.90 -13.07
N ASN A 465 25.30 26.79 -14.40
CA ASN A 465 26.31 26.20 -15.28
C ASN A 465 27.18 27.28 -15.94
N ASP A 466 28.33 26.90 -16.47
CA ASP A 466 29.35 27.85 -16.95
C ASP A 466 28.87 28.66 -18.17
N CYS A 467 28.31 27.98 -19.18
CA CYS A 467 27.97 28.65 -20.44
C CYS A 467 26.81 27.98 -21.20
N LEU A 468 25.81 27.43 -20.49
CA LEU A 468 24.58 26.97 -21.13
C LEU A 468 23.76 28.15 -21.63
N CYS A 469 23.19 28.02 -22.85
CA CYS A 469 22.37 29.04 -23.47
C CYS A 469 21.26 28.42 -24.34
N GLY A 470 20.33 29.26 -24.82
CA GLY A 470 19.17 28.81 -25.59
C GLY A 470 17.96 28.47 -24.68
N SER A 471 16.75 28.52 -25.22
CA SER A 471 15.52 28.29 -24.43
C SER A 471 15.59 27.00 -23.60
N PRO A 472 15.19 27.07 -22.32
CA PRO A 472 14.54 28.16 -21.59
C PRO A 472 15.50 29.19 -20.94
N LEU A 473 16.80 29.11 -21.20
CA LEU A 473 17.80 30.09 -20.79
C LEU A 473 17.89 31.24 -21.81
N ALA A 474 18.76 32.22 -21.53
CA ALA A 474 19.05 33.32 -22.46
C ALA A 474 19.59 32.80 -23.79
N ALA A 475 19.34 33.55 -24.85
CA ALA A 475 19.86 33.23 -26.18
C ALA A 475 21.40 33.12 -26.18
N CYS A 476 21.93 32.21 -26.99
CA CYS A 476 23.38 32.07 -27.13
C CYS A 476 23.95 33.37 -27.74
N LYS A 477 25.01 33.89 -27.17
CA LYS A 477 25.76 35.00 -27.79
C LYS A 477 26.33 34.49 -29.11
N LYS A 478 26.15 35.27 -30.18
CA LYS A 478 26.87 35.01 -31.41
C LYS A 478 28.38 35.15 -31.16
N ALA A 479 29.12 34.12 -31.54
CA ALA A 479 30.58 34.14 -31.46
C ALA A 479 31.14 35.19 -32.42
#